data_abdcecdea25d3b5050e9fe8edbfa9fa7
#
_entry.id   abdcecdea25d3b5050e9fe8edbfa9fa7
#
_cell.length_a   1.000
_cell.length_b   1.000
_cell.length_c   1.000
_cell.angle_alpha   90.00
_cell.angle_beta   90.00
_cell.angle_gamma   90.00
#
_symmetry.space_group_name_H-M   'P 1'
#
loop_
_entity.id
_entity.type
_entity.pdbx_description
1 polymer ?
#
loop_
_entity_poly.entity_id
_entity_poly.type
_entity_poly.pdbx_seq_one_letter_code
_entity_poly.pdbx_strand_id
1 'polypeptide(L)'
;MKTFLPKQDPLKEFKNPNQSSQRIEKIAKSLPKLLLTGAIHDVIDDLNTNALSVNILIKNGKSREIKLAMSYLSFIAHAYIWGGAKPKSVLPEAIAKPWVQLADHLGRPPILSYASYCLDNWYRINPKKKISLENVALINNFLGGVDEDWFVTIHVCIENAANDAIEAAQNISKISKYDPDLLSKNLRKIAKAMKEVNSIFARMPERCDPYVYYHRVRPFIFGTKDNPDLKKGLIYKNQFNNKPQFYRGETGAQSSIIPLLDGALGVKHTNDNLRHYLNEMRDYMPPEHRKIIEAAESKSQVSKFINRTQKLKKEYNACLEQIKLFRSQHLEYAATYIHKQSQIKNPFGSGGSLIRGTGGTPFMKYLRKHRDETHKHKVK
;
A
#
# COMPACT_ATOMS: atom_id res chain seq x y z
N MET A 1 -17.95 -5.17 -3.85
CA MET A 1 -16.60 -5.44 -4.43
C MET A 1 -16.12 -6.76 -3.88
N LYS A 2 -15.52 -7.63 -4.69
CA LYS A 2 -15.05 -8.94 -4.19
C LYS A 2 -13.56 -8.95 -3.84
N THR A 3 -12.80 -7.97 -4.32
CA THR A 3 -11.35 -7.86 -4.15
C THR A 3 -10.94 -6.40 -4.12
N PHE A 4 -9.84 -6.09 -3.44
CA PHE A 4 -9.16 -4.80 -3.52
C PHE A 4 -8.09 -4.77 -4.61
N LEU A 5 -7.72 -5.91 -5.17
CA LEU A 5 -6.93 -5.96 -6.39
C LEU A 5 -7.78 -5.53 -7.60
N PRO A 6 -7.18 -5.04 -8.67
CA PRO A 6 -7.86 -4.81 -9.94
C PRO A 6 -8.59 -6.09 -10.43
N LYS A 7 -9.79 -5.94 -10.99
CA LYS A 7 -10.58 -7.07 -11.52
C LYS A 7 -9.86 -7.83 -12.65
N GLN A 8 -9.04 -7.14 -13.39
CA GLN A 8 -8.14 -7.68 -14.41
C GLN A 8 -6.72 -7.35 -14.01
N ASP A 9 -5.77 -8.21 -14.36
CA ASP A 9 -4.36 -7.93 -14.08
C ASP A 9 -3.97 -6.54 -14.58
N PRO A 10 -3.15 -5.77 -13.86
CA PRO A 10 -2.60 -4.51 -14.35
C PRO A 10 -1.93 -4.68 -15.71
N LEU A 11 -1.86 -3.62 -16.49
CA LEU A 11 -1.11 -3.62 -17.75
C LEU A 11 0.39 -3.59 -17.44
N LYS A 12 1.17 -4.39 -18.17
CA LYS A 12 2.63 -4.35 -18.11
C LYS A 12 3.23 -3.24 -18.97
N GLU A 13 2.45 -2.76 -19.94
CA GLU A 13 2.84 -1.75 -20.93
C GLU A 13 1.60 -1.09 -21.51
N PHE A 14 1.76 0.08 -22.10
CA PHE A 14 0.70 0.75 -22.82
C PHE A 14 0.34 -0.03 -24.10
N LYS A 15 -0.94 -0.17 -24.38
CA LYS A 15 -1.40 -0.93 -25.54
C LYS A 15 -1.10 -0.24 -26.87
N ASN A 16 -1.34 1.08 -26.95
CA ASN A 16 -1.11 1.91 -28.11
C ASN A 16 -0.39 3.19 -27.67
N PRO A 17 0.91 3.10 -27.34
CA PRO A 17 1.62 4.21 -26.74
C PRO A 17 1.88 5.32 -27.77
N ASN A 18 1.56 6.55 -27.41
CA ASN A 18 2.09 7.73 -28.09
C ASN A 18 3.53 8.00 -27.61
N GLN A 19 4.19 8.98 -28.21
CA GLN A 19 5.56 9.34 -27.87
C GLN A 19 5.79 9.61 -26.37
N SER A 20 4.85 10.32 -25.72
CA SER A 20 4.90 10.59 -24.27
C SER A 20 4.79 9.34 -23.44
N SER A 21 3.84 8.44 -23.74
CA SER A 21 3.68 7.17 -23.01
C SER A 21 4.88 6.24 -23.21
N GLN A 22 5.43 6.17 -24.44
CA GLN A 22 6.66 5.41 -24.69
C GLN A 22 7.82 5.92 -23.85
N ARG A 23 7.95 7.25 -23.72
CA ARG A 23 9.02 7.86 -22.93
C ARG A 23 8.87 7.58 -21.44
N ILE A 24 7.65 7.70 -20.88
CA ILE A 24 7.35 7.30 -19.49
C ILE A 24 7.74 5.84 -19.26
N GLU A 25 7.27 4.96 -20.14
CA GLU A 25 7.50 3.52 -20.02
C GLU A 25 9.00 3.16 -20.12
N LYS A 26 9.73 3.77 -21.05
CA LYS A 26 11.17 3.56 -21.21
C LYS A 26 11.94 3.95 -19.96
N ILE A 27 11.62 5.10 -19.36
CA ILE A 27 12.27 5.56 -18.13
C ILE A 27 11.93 4.61 -16.97
N ALA A 28 10.64 4.27 -16.77
CA ALA A 28 10.20 3.39 -15.71
C ALA A 28 10.86 2.01 -15.77
N LYS A 29 10.90 1.39 -16.95
CA LYS A 29 11.57 0.09 -17.18
C LYS A 29 13.10 0.14 -16.99
N SER A 30 13.69 1.34 -17.04
CA SER A 30 15.14 1.53 -16.89
C SER A 30 15.56 1.93 -15.47
N LEU A 31 14.64 2.13 -14.54
CA LEU A 31 14.94 2.65 -13.20
C LEU A 31 16.07 1.91 -12.48
N PRO A 32 16.13 0.57 -12.43
CA PRO A 32 17.23 -0.11 -11.76
C PRO A 32 18.61 0.26 -12.34
N LYS A 33 18.70 0.43 -13.66
CA LYS A 33 19.95 0.83 -14.33
C LYS A 33 20.28 2.31 -14.08
N LEU A 34 19.27 3.18 -14.15
CA LEU A 34 19.44 4.62 -13.93
C LEU A 34 19.87 4.92 -12.48
N LEU A 35 19.32 4.20 -11.52
CA LEU A 35 19.71 4.32 -10.11
C LEU A 35 21.10 3.71 -9.85
N LEU A 36 21.43 2.57 -10.46
CA LEU A 36 22.74 1.95 -10.33
C LEU A 36 23.86 2.85 -10.86
N THR A 37 23.62 3.54 -11.98
CA THR A 37 24.62 4.43 -12.63
C THR A 37 24.57 5.85 -12.13
N GLY A 38 23.59 6.24 -11.30
CA GLY A 38 23.36 7.62 -10.86
C GLY A 38 22.77 8.55 -11.93
N ALA A 39 22.43 8.03 -13.12
CA ALA A 39 21.96 8.81 -14.26
C ALA A 39 20.50 9.31 -14.16
N ILE A 40 19.78 8.93 -13.11
CA ILE A 40 18.34 9.27 -12.98
C ILE A 40 18.10 10.80 -13.04
N HIS A 41 18.95 11.60 -12.40
CA HIS A 41 18.80 13.05 -12.37
C HIS A 41 19.00 13.66 -13.74
N ASP A 42 20.08 13.32 -14.44
CA ASP A 42 20.39 13.85 -15.78
C ASP A 42 19.26 13.53 -16.76
N VAL A 43 18.79 12.26 -16.76
CA VAL A 43 17.69 11.82 -17.64
C VAL A 43 16.39 12.59 -17.39
N ILE A 44 16.11 12.94 -16.13
CA ILE A 44 14.88 13.64 -15.78
C ILE A 44 15.02 15.14 -15.98
N ASP A 45 16.17 15.73 -15.64
CA ASP A 45 16.42 17.16 -15.79
C ASP A 45 16.47 17.59 -17.27
N ASP A 46 16.83 16.68 -18.19
CA ASP A 46 16.77 16.86 -19.65
C ASP A 46 15.36 16.79 -20.26
N LEU A 47 14.34 16.45 -19.45
CA LEU A 47 12.96 16.38 -19.95
C LEU A 47 12.35 17.79 -20.07
N ASN A 48 11.76 18.09 -21.23
CA ASN A 48 10.88 19.24 -21.36
C ASN A 48 9.51 19.00 -20.74
N THR A 49 8.76 20.06 -20.45
CA THR A 49 7.46 20.01 -19.75
C THR A 49 6.37 19.20 -20.48
N ASN A 50 6.51 18.99 -21.78
CA ASN A 50 5.54 18.25 -22.61
C ASN A 50 5.94 16.78 -22.83
N ALA A 51 7.14 16.39 -22.38
CA ALA A 51 7.69 15.06 -22.64
C ALA A 51 6.84 13.92 -22.04
N LEU A 52 6.10 14.17 -20.98
CA LEU A 52 5.31 13.19 -20.23
C LEU A 52 3.83 13.61 -20.11
N SER A 53 3.16 13.97 -21.23
CA SER A 53 1.75 14.36 -21.25
C SER A 53 0.82 13.15 -21.02
N VAL A 54 -0.13 13.26 -20.09
CA VAL A 54 -1.12 12.22 -19.77
C VAL A 54 -2.55 12.58 -20.15
N ASN A 55 -2.77 13.77 -20.70
CA ASN A 55 -4.11 14.28 -21.02
C ASN A 55 -4.91 13.36 -21.96
N ILE A 56 -4.24 12.73 -22.93
CA ILE A 56 -4.87 11.80 -23.86
C ILE A 56 -5.39 10.56 -23.14
N LEU A 57 -4.61 10.04 -22.16
CA LEU A 57 -5.02 8.87 -21.38
C LEU A 57 -6.27 9.18 -20.55
N ILE A 58 -6.29 10.34 -19.89
CA ILE A 58 -7.41 10.80 -19.07
C ILE A 58 -8.66 11.01 -19.95
N LYS A 59 -8.54 11.73 -21.07
CA LYS A 59 -9.66 12.01 -21.98
C LYS A 59 -10.29 10.73 -22.58
N ASN A 60 -9.47 9.74 -22.89
CA ASN A 60 -9.91 8.49 -23.49
C ASN A 60 -10.52 7.51 -22.49
N GLY A 61 -10.55 7.85 -21.18
CA GLY A 61 -11.17 7.01 -20.15
C GLY A 61 -10.51 5.63 -19.96
N LYS A 62 -9.25 5.45 -20.36
CA LYS A 62 -8.52 4.18 -20.32
C LYS A 62 -8.01 3.86 -18.91
N SER A 63 -8.93 3.48 -18.01
CA SER A 63 -8.62 3.37 -16.58
C SER A 63 -7.41 2.49 -16.23
N ARG A 64 -7.15 1.39 -16.96
CA ARG A 64 -5.97 0.54 -16.73
C ARG A 64 -4.67 1.22 -17.16
N GLU A 65 -4.68 1.99 -18.25
CA GLU A 65 -3.54 2.77 -18.71
C GLU A 65 -3.27 3.97 -17.80
N ILE A 66 -4.33 4.59 -17.27
CA ILE A 66 -4.23 5.66 -16.27
C ILE A 66 -3.55 5.15 -14.99
N LYS A 67 -3.93 3.97 -14.50
CA LYS A 67 -3.30 3.34 -13.33
C LYS A 67 -1.84 2.95 -13.59
N LEU A 68 -1.55 2.44 -14.77
CA LEU A 68 -0.17 2.15 -15.19
C LEU A 68 0.68 3.43 -15.23
N ALA A 69 0.18 4.51 -15.86
CA ALA A 69 0.86 5.79 -15.90
C ALA A 69 1.10 6.36 -14.49
N MET A 70 0.10 6.26 -13.60
CA MET A 70 0.25 6.68 -12.20
C MET A 70 1.32 5.87 -11.47
N SER A 71 1.38 4.54 -11.69
CA SER A 71 2.43 3.70 -11.11
C SER A 71 3.79 4.10 -11.66
N TYR A 72 3.96 4.19 -12.98
CA TYR A 72 5.21 4.61 -13.61
C TYR A 72 5.71 5.95 -13.08
N LEU A 73 4.85 6.98 -13.08
CA LEU A 73 5.25 8.31 -12.60
C LEU A 73 5.56 8.32 -11.10
N SER A 74 4.84 7.52 -10.29
CA SER A 74 5.16 7.39 -8.87
C SER A 74 6.56 6.82 -8.63
N PHE A 75 6.93 5.77 -9.37
CA PHE A 75 8.28 5.19 -9.30
C PHE A 75 9.35 6.16 -9.82
N ILE A 76 9.12 6.80 -10.97
CA ILE A 76 10.05 7.77 -11.56
C ILE A 76 10.29 8.95 -10.61
N ALA A 77 9.22 9.52 -10.04
CA ALA A 77 9.31 10.64 -9.11
C ALA A 77 10.08 10.26 -7.85
N HIS A 78 9.80 9.11 -7.26
CA HIS A 78 10.52 8.63 -6.08
C HIS A 78 11.98 8.29 -6.37
N ALA A 79 12.27 7.70 -7.53
CA ALA A 79 13.65 7.49 -7.98
C ALA A 79 14.40 8.84 -8.14
N TYR A 80 13.75 9.86 -8.66
CA TYR A 80 14.34 11.21 -8.75
C TYR A 80 14.56 11.85 -7.37
N ILE A 81 13.59 11.75 -6.48
CA ILE A 81 13.69 12.36 -5.13
C ILE A 81 14.78 11.69 -4.31
N TRP A 82 14.83 10.36 -4.30
CA TRP A 82 15.65 9.57 -3.38
C TRP A 82 16.89 8.92 -4.01
N GLY A 83 17.08 9.02 -5.33
CA GLY A 83 18.13 8.32 -6.07
C GLY A 83 19.53 8.93 -5.99
N GLY A 84 19.72 10.00 -5.23
CA GLY A 84 21.02 10.65 -5.03
C GLY A 84 21.54 10.56 -3.60
N ALA A 85 22.75 11.04 -3.37
CA ALA A 85 23.36 11.11 -2.02
C ALA A 85 22.56 12.02 -1.06
N LYS A 86 21.81 12.99 -1.60
CA LYS A 86 20.86 13.84 -0.87
C LYS A 86 19.54 13.88 -1.62
N PRO A 87 18.40 13.88 -0.91
CA PRO A 87 17.11 13.96 -1.58
C PRO A 87 16.91 15.28 -2.29
N LYS A 88 16.25 15.24 -3.44
CA LYS A 88 15.82 16.44 -4.16
C LYS A 88 14.59 17.05 -3.50
N SER A 89 14.61 18.33 -3.22
CA SER A 89 13.49 19.07 -2.60
C SER A 89 12.53 19.72 -3.60
N VAL A 90 12.88 19.68 -4.90
CA VAL A 90 12.07 20.20 -6.00
C VAL A 90 11.94 19.13 -7.07
N LEU A 91 10.70 18.79 -7.41
CA LEU A 91 10.38 17.88 -8.51
C LEU A 91 10.20 18.69 -9.79
N PRO A 92 10.91 18.38 -10.90
CA PRO A 92 10.79 19.09 -12.17
C PRO A 92 9.35 19.06 -12.71
N GLU A 93 8.93 20.12 -13.40
CA GLU A 93 7.58 20.25 -13.96
C GLU A 93 7.24 19.09 -14.91
N ALA A 94 8.20 18.60 -15.66
CA ALA A 94 8.02 17.46 -16.58
C ALA A 94 7.48 16.19 -15.89
N ILE A 95 7.79 16.00 -14.59
CA ILE A 95 7.27 14.92 -13.74
C ILE A 95 6.09 15.40 -12.91
N ALA A 96 6.21 16.57 -12.26
CA ALA A 96 5.23 17.09 -11.31
C ALA A 96 3.84 17.26 -11.94
N LYS A 97 3.78 17.91 -13.10
CA LYS A 97 2.50 18.22 -13.79
C LYS A 97 1.70 16.96 -14.17
N PRO A 98 2.25 15.99 -14.93
CA PRO A 98 1.49 14.78 -15.29
C PRO A 98 1.14 13.93 -14.07
N TRP A 99 2.00 13.88 -13.05
CA TRP A 99 1.74 13.11 -11.84
C TRP A 99 0.59 13.70 -11.02
N VAL A 100 0.54 15.03 -10.84
CA VAL A 100 -0.58 15.73 -10.18
C VAL A 100 -1.87 15.51 -10.95
N GLN A 101 -1.86 15.64 -12.28
CA GLN A 101 -3.06 15.39 -13.11
C GLN A 101 -3.62 13.99 -12.94
N LEU A 102 -2.77 12.96 -12.87
CA LEU A 102 -3.21 11.58 -12.61
C LEU A 102 -3.70 11.38 -11.18
N ALA A 103 -3.04 12.00 -10.21
CA ALA A 103 -3.38 11.95 -8.80
C ALA A 103 -4.78 12.54 -8.57
N ASP A 104 -5.07 13.72 -9.14
CA ASP A 104 -6.38 14.37 -9.07
C ASP A 104 -7.47 13.50 -9.73
N HIS A 105 -7.18 12.94 -10.91
CA HIS A 105 -8.12 12.07 -11.61
C HIS A 105 -8.43 10.78 -10.81
N LEU A 106 -7.45 10.21 -10.13
CA LEU A 106 -7.59 9.00 -9.32
C LEU A 106 -8.05 9.26 -7.88
N GLY A 107 -8.18 10.52 -7.46
CA GLY A 107 -8.64 10.92 -6.13
C GLY A 107 -7.72 10.48 -4.99
N ARG A 108 -6.40 10.52 -5.21
CA ARG A 108 -5.36 10.22 -4.21
C ARG A 108 -4.13 11.11 -4.44
N PRO A 109 -3.32 11.41 -3.40
CA PRO A 109 -2.21 12.37 -3.53
C PRO A 109 -1.11 11.90 -4.49
N PRO A 110 -0.35 12.84 -5.11
CA PRO A 110 0.79 12.54 -5.98
C PRO A 110 2.02 12.14 -5.15
N ILE A 111 1.96 10.94 -4.60
CA ILE A 111 3.04 10.28 -3.86
C ILE A 111 2.98 8.77 -4.17
N LEU A 112 4.09 8.06 -4.07
CA LEU A 112 4.07 6.61 -4.14
C LEU A 112 3.30 6.07 -2.93
N SER A 113 2.13 5.51 -3.18
CA SER A 113 1.27 4.88 -2.19
C SER A 113 1.22 3.38 -2.38
N TYR A 114 0.70 2.66 -1.40
CA TYR A 114 0.45 1.22 -1.46
C TYR A 114 -0.31 0.80 -2.73
N ALA A 115 -1.24 1.64 -3.20
CA ALA A 115 -1.98 1.36 -4.42
C ALA A 115 -1.07 1.31 -5.67
N SER A 116 -0.12 2.24 -5.82
CA SER A 116 0.82 2.26 -6.95
C SER A 116 1.96 1.26 -6.76
N TYR A 117 2.36 0.96 -5.52
CA TYR A 117 3.48 0.07 -5.22
C TYR A 117 3.10 -1.41 -5.20
N CYS A 118 1.90 -1.74 -4.71
CA CYS A 118 1.43 -3.12 -4.58
C CYS A 118 0.20 -3.43 -5.45
N LEU A 119 -0.91 -2.65 -5.33
CA LEU A 119 -2.18 -3.04 -5.96
C LEU A 119 -2.15 -2.98 -7.49
N ASP A 120 -1.45 -2.01 -8.06
CA ASP A 120 -1.40 -1.76 -9.51
C ASP A 120 -0.02 -2.12 -10.13
N ASN A 121 0.89 -2.81 -9.40
CA ASN A 121 2.28 -3.04 -9.80
C ASN A 121 2.66 -4.53 -9.94
N TRP A 122 1.78 -5.33 -10.53
CA TRP A 122 2.03 -6.76 -10.69
C TRP A 122 1.40 -7.33 -11.96
N TYR A 123 1.86 -8.50 -12.37
CA TYR A 123 1.22 -9.31 -13.41
C TYR A 123 1.45 -10.79 -13.12
N ARG A 124 0.59 -11.66 -13.69
CA ARG A 124 0.79 -13.11 -13.65
C ARG A 124 1.77 -13.51 -14.75
N ILE A 125 2.80 -14.25 -14.37
CA ILE A 125 3.78 -14.83 -15.33
C ILE A 125 3.04 -15.73 -16.32
N ASN A 126 2.19 -16.62 -15.80
CA ASN A 126 1.24 -17.40 -16.60
C ASN A 126 -0.20 -16.93 -16.32
N PRO A 127 -0.85 -16.19 -17.25
CA PRO A 127 -2.21 -15.67 -17.07
C PRO A 127 -3.29 -16.75 -16.88
N LYS A 128 -3.02 -18.00 -17.28
CA LYS A 128 -3.93 -19.15 -17.12
C LYS A 128 -3.92 -19.71 -15.69
N LYS A 129 -2.89 -19.45 -14.90
CA LYS A 129 -2.77 -19.89 -13.50
C LYS A 129 -3.30 -18.82 -12.55
N LYS A 130 -3.63 -19.22 -11.32
CA LYS A 130 -4.07 -18.32 -10.25
C LYS A 130 -2.93 -17.39 -9.79
N ILE A 131 -3.29 -16.31 -9.10
CA ILE A 131 -2.34 -15.47 -8.36
C ILE A 131 -1.75 -16.35 -7.25
N SER A 132 -0.43 -16.47 -7.23
CA SER A 132 0.36 -17.17 -6.21
C SER A 132 1.77 -16.60 -6.17
N LEU A 133 2.53 -16.90 -5.13
CA LEU A 133 3.91 -16.43 -4.98
C LEU A 133 4.83 -16.89 -6.11
N GLU A 134 4.51 -18.01 -6.75
CA GLU A 134 5.25 -18.58 -7.88
C GLU A 134 4.79 -18.05 -9.25
N ASN A 135 3.70 -17.24 -9.28
CA ASN A 135 3.09 -16.81 -10.54
C ASN A 135 2.85 -15.30 -10.62
N VAL A 136 3.42 -14.52 -9.70
CA VAL A 136 3.35 -13.06 -9.70
C VAL A 136 4.74 -12.48 -9.91
N ALA A 137 4.83 -11.47 -10.77
CA ALA A 137 6.03 -10.65 -10.94
C ALA A 137 5.65 -9.18 -10.96
N LEU A 138 6.63 -8.30 -10.70
CA LEU A 138 6.43 -6.86 -10.68
C LEU A 138 6.52 -6.24 -12.08
N ILE A 139 5.76 -5.16 -12.26
CA ILE A 139 5.86 -4.29 -13.46
C ILE A 139 7.04 -3.33 -13.31
N ASN A 140 7.17 -2.73 -12.12
CA ASN A 140 8.20 -1.76 -11.77
C ASN A 140 8.90 -2.15 -10.48
N ASN A 141 10.17 -1.84 -10.39
CA ASN A 141 10.96 -1.88 -9.17
C ASN A 141 12.05 -0.79 -9.20
N PHE A 142 12.60 -0.47 -8.03
CA PHE A 142 13.71 0.47 -7.92
C PHE A 142 15.04 -0.23 -8.14
N LEU A 143 15.23 -1.40 -7.55
CA LEU A 143 16.52 -2.09 -7.53
C LEU A 143 16.60 -3.29 -8.46
N GLY A 144 15.46 -3.92 -8.78
CA GLY A 144 15.42 -5.14 -9.58
C GLY A 144 15.96 -6.38 -8.85
N GLY A 145 15.86 -6.40 -7.52
CA GLY A 145 16.34 -7.50 -6.69
C GLY A 145 15.21 -8.32 -6.08
N VAL A 146 15.55 -9.54 -5.65
CA VAL A 146 14.57 -10.49 -5.10
C VAL A 146 13.86 -9.96 -3.85
N ASP A 147 14.51 -9.15 -3.05
CA ASP A 147 13.97 -8.62 -1.79
C ASP A 147 12.79 -7.68 -2.02
N GLU A 148 12.92 -6.74 -2.96
CA GLU A 148 11.85 -5.84 -3.35
C GLU A 148 10.71 -6.60 -4.03
N ASP A 149 11.05 -7.47 -4.97
CA ASP A 149 10.06 -8.26 -5.70
C ASP A 149 9.26 -9.16 -4.76
N TRP A 150 9.93 -9.83 -3.82
CA TRP A 150 9.28 -10.69 -2.83
C TRP A 150 8.38 -9.93 -1.89
N PHE A 151 8.84 -8.76 -1.41
CA PHE A 151 8.05 -7.89 -0.55
C PHE A 151 6.71 -7.55 -1.19
N VAL A 152 6.72 -7.06 -2.43
CA VAL A 152 5.48 -6.69 -3.14
C VAL A 152 4.64 -7.93 -3.49
N THR A 153 5.27 -9.02 -3.93
CA THR A 153 4.57 -10.27 -4.29
C THR A 153 3.80 -10.85 -3.09
N ILE A 154 4.40 -10.83 -1.89
CA ILE A 154 3.73 -11.22 -0.64
C ILE A 154 2.47 -10.37 -0.44
N HIS A 155 2.56 -9.04 -0.61
CA HIS A 155 1.40 -8.15 -0.43
C HIS A 155 0.30 -8.40 -1.47
N VAL A 156 0.64 -8.63 -2.73
CA VAL A 156 -0.33 -9.01 -3.79
C VAL A 156 -1.04 -10.32 -3.45
N CYS A 157 -0.30 -11.32 -2.98
CA CYS A 157 -0.88 -12.60 -2.59
C CYS A 157 -1.76 -12.49 -1.33
N ILE A 158 -1.39 -11.64 -0.36
CA ILE A 158 -2.22 -11.31 0.81
C ILE A 158 -3.55 -10.66 0.35
N GLU A 159 -3.49 -9.66 -0.53
CA GLU A 159 -4.69 -9.00 -1.05
C GLU A 159 -5.61 -9.99 -1.79
N ASN A 160 -5.04 -10.93 -2.56
CA ASN A 160 -5.79 -11.98 -3.23
C ASN A 160 -6.41 -12.99 -2.25
N ALA A 161 -5.68 -13.44 -1.25
CA ALA A 161 -6.16 -14.39 -0.25
C ALA A 161 -7.29 -13.79 0.62
N ALA A 162 -7.30 -12.46 0.79
CA ALA A 162 -8.33 -11.76 1.55
C ALA A 162 -9.69 -11.64 0.83
N ASN A 163 -9.82 -12.04 -0.44
CA ASN A 163 -11.03 -11.83 -1.26
C ASN A 163 -12.30 -12.35 -0.57
N ASP A 164 -12.28 -13.57 -0.04
CA ASP A 164 -13.42 -14.14 0.68
C ASP A 164 -13.75 -13.37 1.97
N ALA A 165 -12.73 -12.86 2.68
CA ALA A 165 -12.93 -12.02 3.86
C ALA A 165 -13.53 -10.66 3.49
N ILE A 166 -13.08 -10.04 2.39
CA ILE A 166 -13.60 -8.76 1.89
C ILE A 166 -15.09 -8.90 1.51
N GLU A 167 -15.46 -9.95 0.79
CA GLU A 167 -16.86 -10.21 0.44
C GLU A 167 -17.70 -10.47 1.69
N ALA A 168 -17.22 -11.32 2.59
CA ALA A 168 -17.91 -11.67 3.83
C ALA A 168 -18.09 -10.48 4.77
N ALA A 169 -17.06 -9.62 4.90
CA ALA A 169 -17.13 -8.38 5.69
C ALA A 169 -18.22 -7.43 5.18
N GLN A 170 -18.31 -7.25 3.87
CA GLN A 170 -19.38 -6.43 3.28
C GLN A 170 -20.77 -7.04 3.49
N ASN A 171 -20.88 -8.38 3.45
CA ASN A 171 -22.15 -9.07 3.68
C ASN A 171 -22.62 -8.88 5.12
N ILE A 172 -21.76 -9.14 6.11
CA ILE A 172 -22.14 -8.97 7.52
C ILE A 172 -22.46 -7.52 7.88
N SER A 173 -21.79 -6.55 7.26
CA SER A 173 -22.06 -5.13 7.50
C SER A 173 -23.44 -4.68 7.02
N LYS A 174 -24.08 -5.45 6.12
CA LYS A 174 -25.43 -5.17 5.60
C LYS A 174 -26.54 -5.85 6.39
N ILE A 175 -26.20 -6.73 7.32
CA ILE A 175 -27.19 -7.47 8.11
C ILE A 175 -27.85 -6.51 9.11
N SER A 176 -29.12 -6.16 8.85
CA SER A 176 -29.93 -5.30 9.70
C SER A 176 -30.85 -6.07 10.64
N LYS A 177 -31.18 -7.32 10.30
CA LYS A 177 -31.98 -8.23 11.10
C LYS A 177 -31.16 -9.46 11.48
N TYR A 178 -31.45 -10.05 12.64
CA TYR A 178 -30.73 -11.23 13.10
C TYR A 178 -30.94 -12.42 12.15
N ASP A 179 -29.84 -12.88 11.55
CA ASP A 179 -29.74 -14.04 10.69
C ASP A 179 -28.51 -14.86 11.11
N PRO A 180 -28.69 -15.88 11.98
CA PRO A 180 -27.57 -16.63 12.55
C PRO A 180 -26.80 -17.46 11.51
N ASP A 181 -27.47 -17.96 10.47
CA ASP A 181 -26.82 -18.78 9.46
C ASP A 181 -25.98 -17.95 8.51
N LEU A 182 -26.48 -16.80 8.08
CA LEU A 182 -25.75 -15.85 7.27
C LEU A 182 -24.55 -15.27 8.02
N LEU A 183 -24.72 -14.92 9.32
CA LEU A 183 -23.64 -14.48 10.19
C LEU A 183 -22.57 -15.56 10.33
N SER A 184 -22.95 -16.77 10.74
CA SER A 184 -22.06 -17.91 10.91
C SER A 184 -21.27 -18.22 9.63
N LYS A 185 -21.96 -18.29 8.48
CA LYS A 185 -21.32 -18.52 7.17
C LYS A 185 -20.23 -17.50 6.87
N ASN A 186 -20.52 -16.19 7.06
CA ASN A 186 -19.58 -15.12 6.72
C ASN A 186 -18.44 -15.01 7.75
N LEU A 187 -18.69 -15.20 9.05
CA LEU A 187 -17.63 -15.23 10.07
C LEU A 187 -16.63 -16.36 9.80
N ARG A 188 -17.09 -17.56 9.43
CA ARG A 188 -16.19 -18.66 9.05
C ARG A 188 -15.38 -18.35 7.80
N LYS A 189 -15.97 -17.67 6.79
CA LYS A 189 -15.23 -17.20 5.61
C LYS A 189 -14.12 -16.23 5.98
N ILE A 190 -14.40 -15.25 6.85
CA ILE A 190 -13.38 -14.28 7.33
C ILE A 190 -12.25 -15.02 8.02
N ALA A 191 -12.55 -15.88 9.00
CA ALA A 191 -11.53 -16.58 9.76
C ALA A 191 -10.66 -17.50 8.86
N LYS A 192 -11.27 -18.19 7.88
CA LYS A 192 -10.57 -19.06 6.93
C LYS A 192 -9.63 -18.22 6.02
N ALA A 193 -10.13 -17.16 5.41
CA ALA A 193 -9.34 -16.31 4.52
C ALA A 193 -8.18 -15.63 5.26
N MET A 194 -8.42 -15.12 6.47
CA MET A 194 -7.38 -14.53 7.30
C MET A 194 -6.33 -15.53 7.77
N LYS A 195 -6.69 -16.81 7.95
CA LYS A 195 -5.69 -17.87 8.20
C LYS A 195 -4.75 -18.05 7.00
N GLU A 196 -5.28 -18.01 5.78
CA GLU A 196 -4.48 -18.06 4.55
C GLU A 196 -3.60 -16.81 4.40
N VAL A 197 -4.15 -15.62 4.66
CA VAL A 197 -3.40 -14.35 4.71
C VAL A 197 -2.20 -14.45 5.66
N ASN A 198 -2.42 -14.94 6.89
CA ASN A 198 -1.35 -15.12 7.87
C ASN A 198 -0.28 -16.12 7.43
N SER A 199 -0.69 -17.19 6.76
CA SER A 199 0.22 -18.19 6.19
C SER A 199 1.13 -17.61 5.11
N ILE A 200 0.56 -16.77 4.22
CA ILE A 200 1.33 -16.08 3.18
C ILE A 200 2.26 -15.03 3.81
N PHE A 201 1.75 -14.26 4.76
CA PHE A 201 2.54 -13.23 5.42
C PHE A 201 3.75 -13.81 6.18
N ALA A 202 3.61 -14.99 6.77
CA ALA A 202 4.69 -15.70 7.44
C ALA A 202 5.87 -16.05 6.51
N ARG A 203 5.67 -16.05 5.20
CA ARG A 203 6.69 -16.34 4.19
C ARG A 203 7.56 -15.12 3.81
N MET A 204 7.29 -13.93 4.37
CA MET A 204 8.07 -12.73 4.09
C MET A 204 9.60 -12.95 4.23
N PRO A 205 10.10 -13.58 5.32
CA PRO A 205 11.54 -13.76 5.51
C PRO A 205 12.21 -14.77 4.56
N GLU A 206 11.45 -15.51 3.76
CA GLU A 206 12.03 -16.52 2.87
C GLU A 206 12.94 -15.92 1.80
N ARG A 207 12.62 -14.71 1.30
CA ARG A 207 13.36 -14.06 0.21
C ARG A 207 13.47 -12.53 0.34
N CYS A 208 13.03 -11.95 1.47
CA CYS A 208 13.20 -10.54 1.75
C CYS A 208 14.14 -10.40 2.94
N ASP A 209 15.40 -10.08 2.67
CA ASP A 209 16.39 -9.87 3.71
C ASP A 209 16.15 -8.54 4.45
N PRO A 210 16.11 -8.52 5.80
CA PRO A 210 15.84 -7.32 6.56
C PRO A 210 16.83 -6.18 6.33
N TYR A 211 18.11 -6.47 6.13
CA TYR A 211 19.14 -5.47 5.89
C TYR A 211 18.98 -4.85 4.50
N VAL A 212 18.80 -5.69 3.46
CA VAL A 212 18.60 -5.22 2.07
C VAL A 212 17.32 -4.39 1.98
N TYR A 213 16.22 -4.88 2.56
CA TYR A 213 14.97 -4.13 2.58
C TYR A 213 15.12 -2.77 3.25
N TYR A 214 15.69 -2.72 4.45
CA TYR A 214 15.81 -1.49 5.24
C TYR A 214 16.72 -0.46 4.58
N HIS A 215 17.91 -0.89 4.15
CA HIS A 215 18.95 0.03 3.69
C HIS A 215 18.90 0.34 2.20
N ARG A 216 18.23 -0.48 1.39
CA ARG A 216 18.26 -0.33 -0.06
C ARG A 216 16.88 -0.15 -0.69
N VAL A 217 15.86 -0.88 -0.26
CA VAL A 217 14.50 -0.77 -0.81
C VAL A 217 13.74 0.37 -0.15
N ARG A 218 13.70 0.35 1.17
CA ARG A 218 12.91 1.25 1.99
C ARG A 218 13.18 2.75 1.78
N PRO A 219 14.40 3.24 1.49
CA PRO A 219 14.64 4.65 1.19
C PRO A 219 13.80 5.20 0.06
N PHE A 220 13.49 4.41 -0.96
CA PHE A 220 12.69 4.85 -2.10
C PHE A 220 11.20 4.99 -1.82
N ILE A 221 10.68 4.37 -0.77
CA ILE A 221 9.24 4.41 -0.45
C ILE A 221 8.89 5.41 0.66
N PHE A 222 9.85 6.21 1.13
CA PHE A 222 9.61 7.26 2.10
C PHE A 222 8.75 8.40 1.55
N GLY A 223 7.88 8.95 2.42
CA GLY A 223 7.17 10.19 2.16
C GLY A 223 7.98 11.45 2.52
N THR A 224 7.35 12.59 2.28
CA THR A 224 7.92 13.92 2.59
C THR A 224 7.41 14.46 3.93
N LYS A 225 6.27 13.97 4.44
CA LYS A 225 5.70 14.38 5.73
C LYS A 225 6.46 13.77 6.90
N ASP A 226 6.81 14.59 7.87
CA ASP A 226 7.60 14.21 9.05
C ASP A 226 8.95 13.52 8.70
N ASN A 227 9.53 13.86 7.55
CA ASN A 227 10.80 13.33 7.10
C ASN A 227 11.92 14.33 7.41
N PRO A 228 12.94 13.95 8.22
CA PRO A 228 14.02 14.85 8.60
C PRO A 228 14.92 15.27 7.43
N ASP A 229 14.99 14.47 6.36
CA ASP A 229 15.79 14.77 5.18
C ASP A 229 15.09 15.78 4.23
N LEU A 230 13.76 15.94 4.37
CA LEU A 230 12.92 16.90 3.63
C LEU A 230 12.04 17.74 4.57
N LYS A 231 12.64 18.32 5.61
CA LYS A 231 11.91 19.12 6.63
C LYS A 231 11.05 20.25 6.06
N LYS A 232 11.46 20.80 4.92
CA LYS A 232 10.73 21.87 4.22
C LYS A 232 9.69 21.35 3.22
N GLY A 233 9.47 20.03 3.15
CA GLY A 233 8.57 19.39 2.18
C GLY A 233 9.14 19.33 0.78
N LEU A 234 8.33 18.86 -0.17
CA LEU A 234 8.67 18.72 -1.59
C LEU A 234 7.90 19.76 -2.41
N ILE A 235 8.59 20.51 -3.23
CA ILE A 235 7.99 21.44 -4.19
C ILE A 235 7.77 20.71 -5.51
N TYR A 236 6.54 20.70 -5.96
CA TYR A 236 6.13 20.24 -7.29
C TYR A 236 6.17 21.46 -8.22
N LYS A 237 7.21 21.60 -9.03
CA LYS A 237 7.45 22.82 -9.85
C LYS A 237 6.21 23.16 -10.68
N ASN A 238 5.76 24.41 -10.56
CA ASN A 238 4.57 24.97 -11.22
C ASN A 238 3.23 24.27 -10.88
N GLN A 239 3.20 23.51 -9.77
CA GLN A 239 1.99 22.96 -9.18
C GLN A 239 1.82 23.52 -7.76
N PHE A 240 0.58 23.48 -7.22
CA PHE A 240 0.27 23.94 -5.87
C PHE A 240 0.82 25.35 -5.54
N ASN A 241 0.89 26.24 -6.54
CA ASN A 241 1.51 27.59 -6.44
C ASN A 241 2.96 27.54 -5.92
N ASN A 242 3.70 26.50 -6.26
CA ASN A 242 5.05 26.20 -5.77
C ASN A 242 5.16 26.11 -4.23
N LYS A 243 4.05 25.88 -3.52
CA LYS A 243 4.07 25.64 -2.09
C LYS A 243 4.55 24.23 -1.80
N PRO A 244 5.42 24.03 -0.79
CA PRO A 244 5.85 22.70 -0.37
C PRO A 244 4.69 21.79 0.02
N GLN A 245 4.74 20.54 -0.41
CA GLN A 245 3.76 19.51 -0.10
C GLN A 245 4.35 18.49 0.88
N PHE A 246 3.49 17.96 1.76
CA PHE A 246 3.84 17.00 2.80
C PHE A 246 2.92 15.81 2.69
N TYR A 247 3.42 14.73 2.12
CA TYR A 247 2.68 13.48 1.94
C TYR A 247 3.35 12.32 2.67
N ARG A 248 2.54 11.37 3.15
CA ARG A 248 3.01 10.10 3.70
C ARG A 248 3.50 9.21 2.56
N GLY A 249 4.58 8.49 2.80
CA GLY A 249 5.06 7.50 1.85
C GLY A 249 4.23 6.22 1.86
N GLU A 250 4.66 5.24 1.08
CA GLU A 250 4.07 3.92 1.03
C GLU A 250 4.15 3.23 2.40
N THR A 251 3.07 2.60 2.78
CA THR A 251 2.98 1.81 4.02
C THR A 251 1.83 0.81 3.95
N GLY A 252 2.00 -0.36 4.56
CA GLY A 252 0.93 -1.36 4.73
C GLY A 252 -0.32 -0.83 5.45
N ALA A 253 -0.22 0.30 6.18
CA ALA A 253 -1.38 0.97 6.78
C ALA A 253 -2.34 1.57 5.74
N GLN A 254 -1.93 1.65 4.47
CA GLN A 254 -2.77 2.06 3.33
C GLN A 254 -3.49 0.87 2.67
N SER A 255 -3.29 -0.37 3.15
CA SER A 255 -4.12 -1.52 2.75
C SER A 255 -5.52 -1.39 3.34
N SER A 256 -6.51 -1.74 2.55
CA SER A 256 -7.93 -1.61 2.91
C SER A 256 -8.50 -2.83 3.66
N ILE A 257 -7.75 -3.93 3.76
CA ILE A 257 -8.23 -5.19 4.34
C ILE A 257 -8.57 -5.01 5.83
N ILE A 258 -7.58 -4.62 6.62
CA ILE A 258 -7.73 -4.56 8.08
C ILE A 258 -8.77 -3.50 8.51
N PRO A 259 -8.78 -2.27 7.97
CA PRO A 259 -9.83 -1.31 8.29
C PRO A 259 -11.24 -1.79 7.94
N LEU A 260 -11.41 -2.50 6.82
CA LEU A 260 -12.70 -3.10 6.46
C LEU A 260 -13.14 -4.16 7.47
N LEU A 261 -12.22 -5.06 7.88
CA LEU A 261 -12.53 -6.11 8.84
C LEU A 261 -12.83 -5.54 10.24
N ASP A 262 -12.06 -4.56 10.69
CA ASP A 262 -12.34 -3.86 11.95
C ASP A 262 -13.75 -3.23 11.93
N GLY A 263 -14.09 -2.50 10.88
CA GLY A 263 -15.40 -1.88 10.72
C GLY A 263 -16.54 -2.92 10.68
N ALA A 264 -16.37 -3.98 9.89
CA ALA A 264 -17.38 -5.01 9.73
C ALA A 264 -17.62 -5.83 11.02
N LEU A 265 -16.57 -6.13 11.77
CA LEU A 265 -16.63 -6.86 13.03
C LEU A 265 -16.96 -5.95 14.24
N GLY A 266 -17.03 -4.63 14.03
CA GLY A 266 -17.30 -3.67 15.08
C GLY A 266 -16.15 -3.49 16.08
N VAL A 267 -14.92 -3.76 15.64
CA VAL A 267 -13.71 -3.50 16.43
C VAL A 267 -13.46 -2.01 16.49
N LYS A 268 -13.47 -1.46 17.70
CA LYS A 268 -13.24 -0.03 17.96
C LYS A 268 -11.86 0.16 18.57
N HIS A 269 -11.17 1.18 18.09
CA HIS A 269 -9.89 1.63 18.62
C HIS A 269 -10.07 2.97 19.36
N THR A 270 -9.22 3.19 20.35
CA THR A 270 -9.19 4.44 21.09
C THR A 270 -8.94 5.62 20.14
N ASN A 271 -9.61 6.74 20.38
CA ASN A 271 -9.37 7.97 19.63
C ASN A 271 -8.07 8.64 20.15
N ASP A 272 -6.99 8.39 19.46
CA ASP A 272 -5.64 8.90 19.78
C ASP A 272 -4.85 9.23 18.49
N ASN A 273 -3.62 9.67 18.65
CA ASN A 273 -2.74 10.03 17.52
C ASN A 273 -2.60 8.91 16.49
N LEU A 274 -2.65 7.63 16.92
CA LEU A 274 -2.63 6.52 15.99
C LEU A 274 -3.91 6.45 15.17
N ARG A 275 -5.08 6.63 15.80
CA ARG A 275 -6.36 6.64 15.08
C ARG A 275 -6.39 7.78 14.05
N HIS A 276 -5.89 8.96 14.41
CA HIS A 276 -5.72 10.07 13.47
C HIS A 276 -4.82 9.71 12.30
N TYR A 277 -3.67 9.09 12.57
CA TYR A 277 -2.77 8.62 11.52
C TYR A 277 -3.45 7.59 10.59
N LEU A 278 -4.14 6.60 11.15
CA LEU A 278 -4.82 5.59 10.32
C LEU A 278 -5.98 6.18 9.50
N ASN A 279 -6.65 7.19 10.01
CA ASN A 279 -7.65 7.92 9.23
C ASN A 279 -6.98 8.71 8.09
N GLU A 280 -5.83 9.36 8.34
CA GLU A 280 -5.02 10.00 7.30
C GLU A 280 -4.59 9.00 6.21
N MET A 281 -4.27 7.74 6.59
CA MET A 281 -3.87 6.72 5.61
C MET A 281 -4.97 6.38 4.59
N ARG A 282 -6.24 6.64 4.93
CA ARG A 282 -7.37 6.43 4.01
C ARG A 282 -7.31 7.35 2.81
N ASP A 283 -6.74 8.55 2.93
CA ASP A 283 -6.62 9.51 1.81
C ASP A 283 -5.73 8.97 0.69
N TYR A 284 -4.87 8.00 1.00
CA TYR A 284 -3.96 7.34 0.05
C TYR A 284 -4.57 6.08 -0.59
N MET A 285 -5.71 5.60 -0.07
CA MET A 285 -6.43 4.45 -0.64
C MET A 285 -7.25 4.87 -1.86
N PRO A 286 -7.53 3.96 -2.80
CA PRO A 286 -8.53 4.21 -3.85
C PRO A 286 -9.87 4.65 -3.28
N PRO A 287 -10.56 5.66 -3.86
CA PRO A 287 -11.83 6.18 -3.34
C PRO A 287 -12.91 5.12 -3.14
N GLU A 288 -12.97 4.13 -4.05
CA GLU A 288 -13.92 3.02 -3.96
C GLU A 288 -13.66 2.10 -2.74
N HIS A 289 -12.41 1.96 -2.31
CA HIS A 289 -12.05 1.21 -1.10
C HIS A 289 -12.50 1.95 0.16
N ARG A 290 -12.26 3.28 0.21
CA ARG A 290 -12.69 4.14 1.34
C ARG A 290 -14.19 4.03 1.57
N LYS A 291 -15.00 4.13 0.50
CA LYS A 291 -16.48 4.01 0.58
C LYS A 291 -16.93 2.69 1.20
N ILE A 292 -16.23 1.60 0.90
CA ILE A 292 -16.56 0.27 1.46
C ILE A 292 -16.22 0.20 2.95
N ILE A 293 -15.08 0.75 3.36
CA ILE A 293 -14.67 0.82 4.77
C ILE A 293 -15.67 1.65 5.57
N GLU A 294 -16.00 2.86 5.10
CA GLU A 294 -16.94 3.77 5.73
C GLU A 294 -18.35 3.14 5.86
N ALA A 295 -18.78 2.43 4.81
CA ALA A 295 -20.05 1.71 4.85
C ALA A 295 -20.06 0.56 5.87
N ALA A 296 -18.92 -0.14 6.04
CA ALA A 296 -18.81 -1.18 7.05
C ALA A 296 -18.83 -0.60 8.47
N GLU A 297 -18.09 0.47 8.70
CA GLU A 297 -18.03 1.15 10.00
C GLU A 297 -19.38 1.73 10.44
N SER A 298 -20.12 2.33 9.49
CA SER A 298 -21.40 3.00 9.81
C SER A 298 -22.59 2.04 9.90
N LYS A 299 -22.58 0.92 9.18
CA LYS A 299 -23.74 0.05 9.05
C LYS A 299 -23.67 -1.24 9.85
N SER A 300 -22.47 -1.70 10.25
CA SER A 300 -22.34 -2.98 10.94
C SER A 300 -23.08 -3.00 12.27
N GLN A 301 -23.89 -4.05 12.44
CA GLN A 301 -24.61 -4.36 13.70
C GLN A 301 -24.16 -5.69 14.30
N VAL A 302 -23.03 -6.22 13.85
CA VAL A 302 -22.54 -7.55 14.27
C VAL A 302 -22.44 -7.66 15.77
N SER A 303 -21.93 -6.65 16.48
CA SER A 303 -21.83 -6.62 17.93
C SER A 303 -23.16 -6.85 18.67
N LYS A 304 -24.31 -6.49 18.05
CA LYS A 304 -25.64 -6.69 18.63
C LYS A 304 -26.11 -8.16 18.54
N PHE A 305 -25.52 -8.94 17.63
CA PHE A 305 -26.00 -10.27 17.29
C PHE A 305 -25.12 -11.41 17.80
N ILE A 306 -23.81 -11.18 17.93
CA ILE A 306 -22.83 -12.22 18.25
C ILE A 306 -23.04 -12.87 19.62
N ASN A 307 -23.60 -12.13 20.58
CA ASN A 307 -23.84 -12.65 21.94
C ASN A 307 -25.07 -13.58 22.05
N ARG A 308 -25.84 -13.75 20.97
CA ARG A 308 -27.09 -14.50 21.01
C ARG A 308 -26.91 -16.01 21.04
N THR A 309 -25.81 -16.55 20.53
CA THR A 309 -25.53 -17.99 20.56
C THR A 309 -24.05 -18.26 20.82
N GLN A 310 -23.75 -19.37 21.50
CA GLN A 310 -22.38 -19.79 21.77
C GLN A 310 -21.59 -20.07 20.49
N LYS A 311 -22.26 -20.59 19.45
CA LYS A 311 -21.66 -20.82 18.13
C LYS A 311 -21.15 -19.54 17.50
N LEU A 312 -21.97 -18.47 17.47
CA LEU A 312 -21.59 -17.18 16.90
C LEU A 312 -20.44 -16.52 17.68
N LYS A 313 -20.46 -16.61 19.01
CA LYS A 313 -19.33 -16.14 19.85
C LYS A 313 -18.02 -16.82 19.47
N LYS A 314 -18.03 -18.13 19.32
CA LYS A 314 -16.85 -18.93 18.92
C LYS A 314 -16.31 -18.51 17.55
N GLU A 315 -17.21 -18.38 16.57
CA GLU A 315 -16.84 -17.99 15.19
C GLU A 315 -16.33 -16.55 15.10
N TYR A 316 -16.95 -15.61 15.82
CA TYR A 316 -16.50 -14.25 15.93
C TYR A 316 -15.10 -14.15 16.59
N ASN A 317 -14.91 -14.84 17.70
CA ASN A 317 -13.62 -14.88 18.39
C ASN A 317 -12.53 -15.49 17.51
N ALA A 318 -12.86 -16.45 16.64
CA ALA A 318 -11.93 -17.01 15.65
C ALA A 318 -11.49 -15.94 14.64
N CYS A 319 -12.38 -15.06 14.19
CA CYS A 319 -12.01 -13.93 13.33
C CYS A 319 -11.02 -12.98 14.03
N LEU A 320 -11.32 -12.60 15.28
CA LEU A 320 -10.46 -11.71 16.06
C LEU A 320 -9.07 -12.31 16.32
N GLU A 321 -8.99 -13.64 16.55
CA GLU A 321 -7.70 -14.32 16.70
C GLU A 321 -6.85 -14.24 15.44
N GLN A 322 -7.44 -14.42 14.27
CA GLN A 322 -6.67 -14.31 13.01
C GLN A 322 -6.19 -12.87 12.75
N ILE A 323 -7.01 -11.86 13.06
CA ILE A 323 -6.60 -10.45 12.94
C ILE A 323 -5.50 -10.11 13.97
N LYS A 324 -5.61 -10.62 15.19
CA LYS A 324 -4.58 -10.47 16.24
C LYS A 324 -3.27 -11.13 15.80
N LEU A 325 -3.32 -12.33 15.21
CA LEU A 325 -2.15 -13.03 14.69
C LEU A 325 -1.47 -12.20 13.60
N PHE A 326 -2.23 -11.68 12.64
CA PHE A 326 -1.71 -10.78 11.61
C PHE A 326 -0.98 -9.58 12.21
N ARG A 327 -1.61 -8.90 13.19
CA ARG A 327 -0.99 -7.77 13.89
C ARG A 327 0.26 -8.16 14.69
N SER A 328 0.31 -9.37 15.23
CA SER A 328 1.47 -9.89 15.95
C SER A 328 2.65 -10.15 15.03
N GLN A 329 2.42 -10.79 13.88
CA GLN A 329 3.43 -10.99 12.83
C GLN A 329 3.96 -9.65 12.32
N HIS A 330 3.05 -8.68 12.06
CA HIS A 330 3.45 -7.34 11.63
C HIS A 330 4.32 -6.62 12.67
N LEU A 331 4.01 -6.75 13.95
CA LEU A 331 4.83 -6.19 15.04
C LEU A 331 6.22 -6.84 15.08
N GLU A 332 6.31 -8.14 14.89
CA GLU A 332 7.58 -8.88 14.83
C GLU A 332 8.44 -8.44 13.63
N TYR A 333 7.81 -8.29 12.44
CA TYR A 333 8.52 -7.78 11.26
C TYR A 333 8.95 -6.33 11.43
N ALA A 334 8.11 -5.49 12.02
CA ALA A 334 8.50 -4.12 12.35
C ALA A 334 9.72 -4.07 13.29
N ALA A 335 9.81 -4.97 14.26
CA ALA A 335 10.98 -5.09 15.13
C ALA A 335 12.23 -5.57 14.35
N THR A 336 12.09 -6.55 13.48
CA THR A 336 13.21 -7.18 12.77
C THR A 336 13.69 -6.35 11.58
N TYR A 337 12.76 -5.88 10.75
CA TYR A 337 13.03 -5.18 9.49
C TYR A 337 13.28 -3.69 9.65
N ILE A 338 12.87 -3.08 10.78
CA ILE A 338 13.02 -1.65 10.99
C ILE A 338 13.82 -1.35 12.24
N HIS A 339 13.34 -1.77 13.42
CA HIS A 339 13.98 -1.37 14.68
C HIS A 339 15.42 -1.91 14.82
N LYS A 340 15.63 -3.20 14.59
CA LYS A 340 16.99 -3.79 14.64
C LYS A 340 17.91 -3.21 13.57
N GLN A 341 17.41 -3.02 12.34
CA GLN A 341 18.21 -2.50 11.23
C GLN A 341 18.60 -1.04 11.42
N SER A 342 17.74 -0.23 12.05
CA SER A 342 18.04 1.19 12.34
C SER A 342 19.25 1.39 13.28
N GLN A 343 19.65 0.35 14.01
CA GLN A 343 20.81 0.37 14.90
C GLN A 343 22.12 0.02 14.18
N ILE A 344 22.03 -0.51 12.97
CA ILE A 344 23.20 -0.86 12.15
C ILE A 344 23.63 0.36 11.36
N LYS A 345 24.90 0.78 11.50
CA LYS A 345 25.46 1.88 10.70
C LYS A 345 25.41 1.50 9.22
N ASN A 346 24.77 2.34 8.41
CA ASN A 346 24.80 2.18 6.96
C ASN A 346 26.13 2.72 6.41
N PRO A 347 27.02 1.90 5.87
CA PRO A 347 28.28 2.38 5.29
C PRO A 347 28.08 3.18 4.01
N PHE A 348 26.91 3.13 3.38
CA PHE A 348 26.59 3.76 2.09
C PHE A 348 25.80 5.08 2.21
N GLY A 349 25.54 5.58 3.41
CA GLY A 349 25.18 6.96 3.72
C GLY A 349 23.86 7.52 3.25
N SER A 350 23.05 6.81 2.49
CA SER A 350 21.75 7.30 2.03
C SER A 350 20.59 6.69 2.81
N GLY A 351 19.68 7.55 3.28
CA GLY A 351 18.45 7.14 3.96
C GLY A 351 18.64 6.90 5.45
N GLY A 352 18.62 7.98 6.19
CA GLY A 352 18.89 8.10 7.61
C GLY A 352 18.33 6.98 8.49
N SER A 353 18.98 6.78 9.63
CA SER A 353 18.64 5.90 10.75
C SER A 353 17.28 6.25 11.40
N LEU A 354 16.19 6.11 10.65
CA LEU A 354 14.87 6.45 11.13
C LEU A 354 14.17 5.22 11.70
N ILE A 355 14.08 5.16 13.04
CA ILE A 355 13.19 4.25 13.78
C ILE A 355 11.72 4.69 13.56
N ARG A 356 11.34 5.02 12.32
CA ARG A 356 9.99 5.47 11.98
C ARG A 356 9.47 4.67 10.79
N GLY A 357 8.16 4.46 10.74
CA GLY A 357 7.51 3.93 9.55
C GLY A 357 7.77 4.83 8.33
N THR A 358 7.70 4.31 7.12
CA THR A 358 7.81 5.07 5.87
C THR A 358 6.79 6.21 5.80
N GLY A 359 5.68 6.07 6.54
CA GLY A 359 4.71 7.13 6.81
C GLY A 359 5.07 8.11 7.94
N GLY A 360 6.28 8.03 8.55
CA GLY A 360 6.77 9.01 9.52
C GLY A 360 6.37 8.79 10.99
N THR A 361 5.80 7.63 11.39
CA THR A 361 5.28 7.40 12.75
C THR A 361 6.16 6.52 13.64
N PRO A 362 6.16 6.72 15.00
CA PRO A 362 6.73 5.79 15.96
C PRO A 362 5.82 4.57 16.14
N PHE A 363 5.89 3.62 15.22
CA PHE A 363 4.91 2.54 15.00
C PHE A 363 4.91 1.42 16.06
N MET A 364 6.03 1.11 16.73
CA MET A 364 6.15 -0.07 17.62
C MET A 364 5.13 -0.06 18.78
N LYS A 365 5.00 1.06 19.48
CA LYS A 365 4.04 1.24 20.58
C LYS A 365 2.61 1.08 20.09
N TYR A 366 2.34 1.57 18.90
CA TYR A 366 1.02 1.60 18.30
C TYR A 366 0.56 0.24 17.78
N LEU A 367 1.45 -0.51 17.12
CA LEU A 367 1.15 -1.86 16.64
C LEU A 367 0.77 -2.78 17.80
N ARG A 368 1.51 -2.69 18.93
CA ARG A 368 1.19 -3.45 20.15
C ARG A 368 -0.21 -3.08 20.68
N LYS A 369 -0.50 -1.79 20.79
CA LYS A 369 -1.80 -1.29 21.28
C LYS A 369 -2.97 -1.82 20.43
N HIS A 370 -2.88 -1.72 19.11
CA HIS A 370 -3.95 -2.18 18.21
C HIS A 370 -4.15 -3.69 18.27
N ARG A 371 -3.07 -4.47 18.42
CA ARG A 371 -3.18 -5.91 18.65
C ARG A 371 -3.96 -6.21 19.94
N ASP A 372 -3.63 -5.51 21.00
CA ASP A 372 -4.23 -5.74 22.33
C ASP A 372 -5.68 -5.24 22.37
N GLU A 373 -6.01 -4.12 21.71
CA GLU A 373 -7.39 -3.65 21.54
C GLU A 373 -8.26 -4.66 20.78
N THR A 374 -7.75 -5.25 19.68
CA THR A 374 -8.46 -6.32 18.98
C THR A 374 -8.80 -7.48 19.89
N HIS A 375 -7.86 -7.89 20.74
CA HIS A 375 -8.09 -8.98 21.68
C HIS A 375 -9.18 -8.68 22.72
N LYS A 376 -9.30 -7.42 23.16
CA LYS A 376 -10.32 -6.98 24.12
C LYS A 376 -11.76 -7.07 23.62
N HIS A 377 -11.95 -7.14 22.28
CA HIS A 377 -13.28 -7.31 21.68
C HIS A 377 -13.79 -8.76 21.68
N LYS A 378 -12.99 -9.73 22.16
CA LYS A 378 -13.49 -11.09 22.35
C LYS A 378 -14.67 -11.14 23.32
N VAL A 379 -15.64 -11.94 22.95
CA VAL A 379 -16.85 -12.17 23.75
C VAL A 379 -16.72 -13.48 24.55
N LYS A 380 -17.16 -13.43 25.80
CA LYS A 380 -17.14 -14.59 26.72
C LYS A 380 -18.29 -15.57 26.48
#